data_42326af3d32b6f7689c4f612121660b8
#
_entry.id   42326af3d32b6f7689c4f612121660b8
#
_cell.length_a   1.000
_cell.length_b   1.000
_cell.length_c   1.000
_cell.angle_alpha   90.00
_cell.angle_beta   90.00
_cell.angle_gamma   90.00
#
_symmetry.space_group_name_H-M   'P 1'
#
loop_
_entity.id
_entity.type
_entity.pdbx_description
1 polymer ?
#
loop_
_entity_poly.entity_id
_entity_poly.type
_entity_poly.pdbx_seq_one_letter_code
_entity_poly.pdbx_strand_id
1 'polypeptide(L)'
;MQFALFYNKAGCVELNRAAAIHSFKRTGLEEKKGVKSKMAKDKMYGKTLRKNFARHEEIVEMPNLLALQKKSYQWFLDTGLREVFSDVASISNYAGNLELSFIDYKMDEAPKYDVLECKARDATYAAPLKVSVRLYNKETGEIKEQEIFMGDFPLMTESGTFVINGAERVVVSQLVRSPGIYYGKEIDLKTDLPLLTSTVIPYRGAWLELSLIHI
;
A
#
# COMPACT_ATOMS: atom_id res chain seq x y z
N MET A 1 8.94 12.47 -7.09
CA MET A 1 9.16 11.03 -6.89
C MET A 1 7.80 10.43 -6.57
N GLN A 2 7.12 9.85 -7.57
CA GLN A 2 5.80 9.22 -7.39
C GLN A 2 6.03 7.82 -6.83
N PHE A 3 5.70 7.61 -5.56
CA PHE A 3 5.58 6.27 -5.02
C PHE A 3 4.26 5.68 -5.52
N ALA A 4 4.33 4.87 -6.55
CA ALA A 4 3.23 4.00 -6.91
C ALA A 4 3.16 2.87 -5.85
N LEU A 5 2.18 2.92 -4.97
CA LEU A 5 1.85 1.79 -4.11
C LEU A 5 1.39 0.64 -5.02
N PHE A 6 2.24 -0.37 -5.14
CA PHE A 6 1.92 -1.62 -5.82
C PHE A 6 0.80 -2.33 -5.05
N TYR A 7 -0.37 -2.37 -5.64
CA TYR A 7 -1.51 -3.13 -5.13
C TYR A 7 -1.39 -4.55 -5.65
N ASN A 8 -1.00 -5.49 -4.79
CA ASN A 8 -0.89 -6.89 -5.16
C ASN A 8 -2.28 -7.56 -5.16
N LYS A 9 -2.48 -8.52 -6.06
CA LYS A 9 -3.72 -9.31 -6.28
C LYS A 9 -4.29 -10.03 -5.05
N ALA A 10 -3.56 -10.10 -3.93
CA ALA A 10 -3.98 -10.78 -2.70
C ALA A 10 -4.79 -9.91 -1.72
N GLY A 11 -5.01 -8.64 -2.00
CA GLY A 11 -5.67 -7.70 -1.07
C GLY A 11 -7.13 -7.39 -1.38
N CYS A 12 -7.78 -8.12 -2.29
CA CYS A 12 -9.23 -8.08 -2.40
C CYS A 12 -9.81 -8.80 -1.17
N VAL A 13 -10.07 -8.05 -0.11
CA VAL A 13 -10.91 -8.52 0.99
C VAL A 13 -12.29 -8.73 0.38
N GLU A 14 -12.63 -9.98 0.09
CA GLU A 14 -14.02 -10.40 -0.06
C GLU A 14 -14.74 -10.00 1.23
N LEU A 15 -15.46 -8.90 1.14
CA LEU A 15 -16.52 -8.60 2.08
C LEU A 15 -17.56 -9.70 1.94
N ASN A 16 -17.41 -10.73 2.75
CA ASN A 16 -18.41 -11.79 2.94
C ASN A 16 -19.75 -11.14 3.30
N ARG A 17 -20.57 -10.89 2.29
CA ARG A 17 -21.96 -10.42 2.38
C ARG A 17 -22.92 -11.47 2.94
N ALA A 18 -22.41 -12.61 3.37
CA ALA A 18 -23.24 -13.77 3.72
C ALA A 18 -23.52 -13.98 5.22
N ALA A 19 -23.05 -13.13 6.12
CA ALA A 19 -23.23 -13.36 7.57
C ALA A 19 -24.17 -12.39 8.29
N ALA A 20 -24.86 -11.50 7.60
CA ALA A 20 -25.72 -10.49 8.25
C ALA A 20 -27.23 -10.68 8.07
N ILE A 21 -27.70 -11.80 7.53
CA ILE A 21 -29.14 -12.06 7.35
C ILE A 21 -29.57 -13.34 8.06
N HIS A 22 -29.32 -13.49 9.31
CA HIS A 22 -30.09 -14.39 10.16
C HIS A 22 -29.88 -14.07 11.63
N SER A 23 -30.74 -13.23 12.16
CA SER A 23 -31.30 -13.32 13.49
C SER A 23 -32.06 -12.05 13.86
N PHE A 24 -33.12 -11.74 13.14
CA PHE A 24 -34.15 -10.84 13.66
C PHE A 24 -35.20 -11.69 14.38
N LYS A 25 -34.90 -12.18 15.55
CA LYS A 25 -35.93 -12.70 16.47
C LYS A 25 -36.62 -11.51 17.14
N ARG A 26 -37.87 -11.28 16.74
CA ARG A 26 -38.83 -10.52 17.53
C ARG A 26 -38.91 -11.12 18.93
N THR A 27 -38.44 -10.41 19.93
CA THR A 27 -38.81 -10.62 21.32
C THR A 27 -39.53 -9.39 21.81
N GLY A 28 -40.67 -9.66 22.39
CA GLY A 28 -41.72 -8.94 23.06
C GLY A 28 -41.46 -7.54 23.57
N LEU A 29 -42.51 -6.77 23.43
CA LEU A 29 -42.75 -5.53 24.19
C LEU A 29 -42.60 -5.81 25.69
N GLU A 30 -41.50 -5.30 26.27
CA GLU A 30 -41.44 -5.11 27.73
C GLU A 30 -41.47 -3.63 28.07
N GLU A 31 -42.27 -3.36 29.07
CA GLU A 31 -42.69 -2.08 29.57
C GLU A 31 -41.57 -1.09 29.89
N LYS A 32 -41.89 0.18 29.60
CA LYS A 32 -41.11 1.37 29.95
C LYS A 32 -40.88 1.48 31.45
N LYS A 33 -39.78 0.95 31.95
CA LYS A 33 -39.21 1.37 33.25
C LYS A 33 -38.34 2.60 33.06
N GLY A 34 -38.60 3.61 33.87
CA GLY A 34 -38.06 4.96 33.88
C GLY A 34 -36.63 5.14 33.40
N VAL A 35 -36.45 6.08 32.49
CA VAL A 35 -35.15 6.53 31.95
C VAL A 35 -34.35 7.14 33.10
N LYS A 36 -33.56 6.31 33.80
CA LYS A 36 -32.46 6.85 34.60
C LYS A 36 -31.45 7.44 33.63
N SER A 37 -31.19 8.75 33.74
CA SER A 37 -30.13 9.41 32.99
C SER A 37 -28.82 8.67 33.25
N LYS A 38 -28.37 7.86 32.29
CA LYS A 38 -27.07 7.19 32.38
C LYS A 38 -26.02 8.28 32.38
N MET A 39 -25.29 8.41 33.48
CA MET A 39 -24.11 9.28 33.54
C MET A 39 -23.16 8.92 32.43
N ALA A 40 -22.45 9.91 31.88
CA ALA A 40 -21.41 9.71 30.85
C ALA A 40 -20.44 8.62 31.31
N LYS A 41 -20.23 7.63 30.45
CA LYS A 41 -19.26 6.56 30.70
C LYS A 41 -17.91 6.97 30.13
N ASP A 42 -16.85 6.79 30.91
CA ASP A 42 -15.50 6.99 30.41
C ASP A 42 -15.07 5.78 29.56
N LYS A 43 -14.57 6.03 28.34
CA LYS A 43 -14.07 4.99 27.43
C LYS A 43 -12.69 5.38 26.90
N MET A 44 -11.77 4.42 26.92
CA MET A 44 -10.44 4.59 26.35
C MET A 44 -10.49 4.42 24.82
N TYR A 45 -9.99 5.41 24.10
CA TYR A 45 -9.76 5.35 22.66
C TYR A 45 -8.25 5.51 22.40
N GLY A 46 -7.57 4.40 22.21
CA GLY A 46 -6.12 4.37 22.13
C GLY A 46 -5.48 4.86 23.44
N LYS A 47 -4.70 5.94 23.39
CA LYS A 47 -4.03 6.55 24.56
C LYS A 47 -4.90 7.62 25.25
N THR A 48 -6.10 7.94 24.74
CA THR A 48 -6.92 9.07 25.20
C THR A 48 -8.19 8.59 25.89
N LEU A 49 -8.42 9.08 27.11
CA LEU A 49 -9.67 8.87 27.84
C LEU A 49 -10.73 9.87 27.34
N ARG A 50 -11.86 9.36 26.86
CA ARG A 50 -12.99 10.20 26.38
C ARG A 50 -14.27 9.85 27.11
N LYS A 51 -15.11 10.87 27.33
CA LYS A 51 -16.45 10.68 27.88
C LYS A 51 -17.43 10.34 26.77
N ASN A 52 -18.13 9.23 26.95
CA ASN A 52 -19.16 8.79 26.01
C ASN A 52 -20.53 9.27 26.53
N PHE A 53 -21.19 10.14 25.78
CA PHE A 53 -22.52 10.69 26.05
C PHE A 53 -23.63 9.98 25.27
N ALA A 54 -23.30 8.89 24.55
CA ALA A 54 -24.28 8.18 23.74
C ALA A 54 -25.39 7.57 24.62
N ARG A 55 -26.64 7.68 24.15
CA ARG A 55 -27.81 7.07 24.80
C ARG A 55 -27.87 5.56 24.59
N HIS A 56 -27.33 5.09 23.48
CA HIS A 56 -27.28 3.68 23.09
C HIS A 56 -25.87 3.14 23.31
N GLU A 57 -25.78 1.86 23.63
CA GLU A 57 -24.50 1.16 23.66
C GLU A 57 -23.97 0.99 22.24
N GLU A 58 -22.65 1.06 22.09
CA GLU A 58 -22.02 0.81 20.80
C GLU A 58 -22.22 -0.65 20.41
N ILE A 59 -22.85 -0.89 19.25
CA ILE A 59 -23.12 -2.21 18.71
C ILE A 59 -21.87 -2.73 17.97
N VAL A 60 -21.11 -1.82 17.36
CA VAL A 60 -19.90 -2.12 16.61
C VAL A 60 -18.75 -1.26 17.15
N GLU A 61 -17.61 -1.86 17.35
CA GLU A 61 -16.42 -1.13 17.77
C GLU A 61 -15.99 -0.15 16.68
N MET A 62 -15.47 1.01 17.11
CA MET A 62 -14.95 2.00 16.17
C MET A 62 -13.77 1.41 15.41
N PRO A 63 -13.81 1.37 14.06
CA PRO A 63 -12.69 0.82 13.28
C PRO A 63 -11.45 1.70 13.44
N ASN A 64 -10.28 1.07 13.39
CA ASN A 64 -9.02 1.79 13.36
C ASN A 64 -8.84 2.44 11.98
N LEU A 65 -9.01 3.76 11.90
CA LEU A 65 -8.93 4.53 10.65
C LEU A 65 -7.52 4.53 10.03
N LEU A 66 -6.49 4.24 10.82
CA LEU A 66 -5.10 4.16 10.35
C LEU A 66 -4.67 2.73 9.96
N ALA A 67 -5.56 1.76 10.11
CA ALA A 67 -5.22 0.36 9.87
C ALA A 67 -4.79 0.11 8.41
N LEU A 68 -5.40 0.81 7.45
CA LEU A 68 -5.08 0.66 6.03
C LEU A 68 -3.63 1.06 5.74
N GLN A 69 -3.22 2.25 6.18
CA GLN A 69 -1.87 2.76 5.96
C GLN A 69 -0.83 1.89 6.66
N LYS A 70 -1.06 1.54 7.93
CA LYS A 70 -0.13 0.72 8.71
C LYS A 70 0.04 -0.68 8.13
N LYS A 71 -1.06 -1.36 7.80
CA LYS A 71 -1.02 -2.69 7.20
C LYS A 71 -0.36 -2.68 5.82
N SER A 72 -0.63 -1.67 5.00
CA SER A 72 -0.01 -1.51 3.70
C SER A 72 1.50 -1.30 3.80
N TYR A 73 1.95 -0.48 4.75
CA TYR A 73 3.36 -0.26 4.98
C TYR A 73 4.06 -1.51 5.54
N GLN A 74 3.42 -2.20 6.49
CA GLN A 74 3.93 -3.46 7.03
C GLN A 74 4.08 -4.51 5.93
N TRP A 75 3.04 -4.70 5.11
CA TRP A 75 3.12 -5.60 3.96
C TRP A 75 4.25 -5.22 3.00
N PHE A 76 4.45 -3.92 2.76
CA PHE A 76 5.54 -3.46 1.90
C PHE A 76 6.91 -3.85 2.46
N LEU A 77 7.14 -3.71 3.78
CA LEU A 77 8.40 -4.11 4.43
C LEU A 77 8.59 -5.63 4.41
N ASP A 78 7.52 -6.39 4.69
CA ASP A 78 7.61 -7.85 4.83
C ASP A 78 7.71 -8.56 3.48
N THR A 79 6.96 -8.10 2.48
CA THR A 79 6.78 -8.79 1.21
C THR A 79 7.14 -7.93 0.00
N GLY A 80 6.67 -6.69 -0.03
CA GLY A 80 6.77 -5.83 -1.21
C GLY A 80 8.21 -5.52 -1.62
N LEU A 81 9.11 -5.28 -0.69
CA LEU A 81 10.54 -5.08 -0.99
C LEU A 81 11.15 -6.33 -1.62
N ARG A 82 10.81 -7.51 -1.11
CA ARG A 82 11.30 -8.78 -1.66
C ARG A 82 10.79 -9.01 -3.07
N GLU A 83 9.52 -8.72 -3.35
CA GLU A 83 8.96 -8.80 -4.69
C GLU A 83 9.70 -7.88 -5.67
N VAL A 84 9.97 -6.62 -5.27
CA VAL A 84 10.70 -5.66 -6.12
C VAL A 84 12.11 -6.17 -6.46
N PHE A 85 12.84 -6.69 -5.47
CA PHE A 85 14.19 -7.22 -5.72
C PHE A 85 14.16 -8.51 -6.55
N SER A 86 13.13 -9.35 -6.40
CA SER A 86 12.99 -10.55 -7.23
C SER A 86 12.57 -10.23 -8.67
N ASP A 87 11.79 -9.18 -8.91
CA ASP A 87 11.39 -8.73 -10.24
C ASP A 87 12.58 -8.18 -11.04
N VAL A 88 13.50 -7.49 -10.36
CA VAL A 88 14.75 -7.03 -10.99
C VAL A 88 15.71 -8.20 -11.19
N ALA A 89 15.64 -9.22 -10.35
CA ALA A 89 16.38 -10.49 -10.30
C ALA A 89 17.88 -10.37 -10.60
N SER A 90 18.27 -10.21 -11.85
CA SER A 90 19.65 -10.05 -12.29
C SER A 90 19.79 -9.04 -13.42
N ILE A 91 20.88 -8.31 -13.39
CA ILE A 91 21.26 -7.35 -14.43
C ILE A 91 22.50 -7.89 -15.13
N SER A 92 22.37 -8.20 -16.42
CA SER A 92 23.51 -8.60 -17.24
C SER A 92 24.02 -7.45 -18.09
N ASN A 93 25.32 -7.43 -18.34
CA ASN A 93 25.90 -6.49 -19.30
C ASN A 93 25.52 -6.89 -20.75
N TYR A 94 25.76 -5.98 -21.69
CA TYR A 94 25.45 -6.20 -23.11
C TYR A 94 26.14 -7.46 -23.71
N ALA A 95 27.36 -7.77 -23.27
CA ALA A 95 28.11 -8.96 -23.71
C ALA A 95 27.65 -10.26 -23.00
N GLY A 96 26.84 -10.17 -21.96
CA GLY A 96 26.32 -11.31 -21.20
C GLY A 96 27.34 -12.03 -20.31
N ASN A 97 28.58 -11.51 -20.20
CA ASN A 97 29.64 -12.11 -19.41
C ASN A 97 29.70 -11.70 -17.94
N LEU A 98 29.05 -10.57 -17.58
CA LEU A 98 28.91 -10.09 -16.20
C LEU A 98 27.44 -10.12 -15.79
N GLU A 99 27.17 -10.67 -14.62
CA GLU A 99 25.83 -10.77 -14.06
C GLU A 99 25.83 -10.25 -12.61
N LEU A 100 25.02 -9.22 -12.36
CA LEU A 100 24.79 -8.66 -11.04
C LEU A 100 23.46 -9.18 -10.51
N SER A 101 23.45 -9.86 -9.38
CA SER A 101 22.23 -10.36 -8.74
C SER A 101 22.08 -9.80 -7.34
N PHE A 102 20.82 -9.53 -6.95
CA PHE A 102 20.45 -9.12 -5.60
C PHE A 102 20.13 -10.37 -4.78
N ILE A 103 20.84 -10.55 -3.65
CA ILE A 103 20.69 -11.74 -2.81
C ILE A 103 19.71 -11.48 -1.68
N ASP A 104 19.96 -10.43 -0.91
CA ASP A 104 19.20 -10.09 0.29
C ASP A 104 19.27 -8.59 0.55
N TYR A 105 18.36 -8.09 1.36
CA TYR A 105 18.35 -6.70 1.80
C TYR A 105 18.20 -6.63 3.31
N LYS A 106 18.81 -5.60 3.90
CA LYS A 106 18.70 -5.28 5.32
C LYS A 106 18.32 -3.83 5.47
N MET A 107 17.36 -3.56 6.31
CA MET A 107 17.01 -2.23 6.74
C MET A 107 17.32 -2.11 8.21
N ASP A 108 18.13 -1.11 8.59
CA ASP A 108 18.43 -0.86 9.99
C ASP A 108 17.15 -0.37 10.68
N GLU A 109 16.83 -0.95 11.84
CA GLU A 109 15.61 -0.59 12.59
C GLU A 109 15.75 0.75 13.32
N ALA A 110 16.98 1.21 13.56
CA ALA A 110 17.25 2.43 14.28
C ALA A 110 17.34 3.63 13.34
N PRO A 111 16.38 4.57 13.40
CA PRO A 111 16.47 5.82 12.67
C PRO A 111 17.61 6.68 13.21
N LYS A 112 18.22 7.49 12.34
CA LYS A 112 19.33 8.38 12.70
C LYS A 112 18.89 9.48 13.68
N TYR A 113 17.67 9.97 13.56
CA TYR A 113 17.08 11.03 14.37
C TYR A 113 15.68 10.64 14.82
N ASP A 114 15.26 11.12 15.98
CA ASP A 114 13.87 10.98 16.43
C ASP A 114 12.90 11.86 15.59
N VAL A 115 11.63 11.52 15.62
CA VAL A 115 10.57 12.21 14.87
C VAL A 115 10.54 13.72 15.17
N LEU A 116 10.67 14.10 16.45
CA LEU A 116 10.67 15.51 16.86
C LEU A 116 11.92 16.24 16.38
N GLU A 117 13.05 15.58 16.43
CA GLU A 117 14.31 16.13 15.96
C GLU A 117 14.31 16.30 14.43
N CYS A 118 13.74 15.34 13.69
CA CYS A 118 13.56 15.46 12.25
C CYS A 118 12.71 16.68 11.87
N LYS A 119 11.65 16.97 12.62
CA LYS A 119 10.81 18.17 12.39
C LYS A 119 11.54 19.47 12.70
N ALA A 120 12.36 19.48 13.73
CA ALA A 120 13.11 20.67 14.13
C ALA A 120 14.30 20.99 13.21
N ARG A 121 14.87 19.97 12.57
CA ARG A 121 16.05 20.08 11.69
C ARG A 121 15.73 20.02 10.19
N ASP A 122 14.46 20.00 9.81
CA ASP A 122 14.03 19.79 8.43
C ASP A 122 14.62 18.52 7.79
N ALA A 123 14.79 17.47 8.61
CA ALA A 123 15.34 16.19 8.21
C ALA A 123 14.23 15.17 7.87
N THR A 124 14.62 14.08 7.20
CA THR A 124 13.71 12.96 6.91
C THR A 124 13.87 11.87 7.96
N TYR A 125 12.74 11.40 8.51
CA TYR A 125 12.71 10.25 9.40
C TYR A 125 12.87 8.98 8.56
N ALA A 126 14.10 8.44 8.50
CA ALA A 126 14.46 7.35 7.61
C ALA A 126 15.50 6.41 8.25
N ALA A 127 15.55 5.20 7.71
CA ALA A 127 16.56 4.21 8.02
C ALA A 127 17.35 3.82 6.75
N PRO A 128 18.64 3.51 6.85
CA PRO A 128 19.46 3.10 5.72
C PRO A 128 19.04 1.71 5.23
N LEU A 129 18.83 1.60 3.93
CA LEU A 129 18.61 0.33 3.23
C LEU A 129 19.93 -0.14 2.64
N LYS A 130 20.38 -1.32 3.07
CA LYS A 130 21.57 -2.00 2.57
C LYS A 130 21.16 -3.24 1.81
N VAL A 131 21.84 -3.53 0.72
CA VAL A 131 21.54 -4.67 -0.14
C VAL A 131 22.80 -5.47 -0.39
N SER A 132 22.69 -6.77 -0.19
CA SER A 132 23.75 -7.71 -0.52
C SER A 132 23.68 -8.07 -1.99
N VAL A 133 24.71 -7.71 -2.73
CA VAL A 133 24.80 -7.96 -4.17
C VAL A 133 25.93 -8.96 -4.47
N ARG A 134 25.68 -9.77 -5.50
CA ARG A 134 26.65 -10.72 -6.05
C ARG A 134 26.94 -10.35 -7.49
N LEU A 135 28.21 -10.11 -7.78
CA LEU A 135 28.71 -9.96 -9.14
C LEU A 135 29.37 -11.27 -9.57
N TYR A 136 28.85 -11.85 -10.63
CA TYR A 136 29.40 -13.06 -11.23
C TYR A 136 30.01 -12.75 -12.61
N ASN A 137 31.30 -13.08 -12.76
CA ASN A 137 31.98 -13.01 -14.04
C ASN A 137 32.01 -14.40 -14.66
N LYS A 138 31.30 -14.61 -15.75
CA LYS A 138 31.16 -15.90 -16.44
C LYS A 138 32.45 -16.33 -17.18
N GLU A 139 33.31 -15.38 -17.56
CA GLU A 139 34.55 -15.66 -18.24
C GLU A 139 35.63 -16.19 -17.28
N THR A 140 35.77 -15.54 -16.13
CA THR A 140 36.81 -15.92 -15.15
C THR A 140 36.29 -16.88 -14.09
N GLY A 141 34.95 -17.05 -13.99
CA GLY A 141 34.30 -17.81 -12.90
C GLY A 141 34.36 -17.12 -11.53
N GLU A 142 34.79 -15.87 -11.49
CA GLU A 142 34.96 -15.12 -10.23
C GLU A 142 33.63 -14.62 -9.70
N ILE A 143 33.39 -14.84 -8.40
CA ILE A 143 32.21 -14.35 -7.67
C ILE A 143 32.67 -13.34 -6.64
N LYS A 144 32.09 -12.14 -6.66
CA LYS A 144 32.31 -11.10 -5.65
C LYS A 144 30.96 -10.77 -5.00
N GLU A 145 30.93 -10.85 -3.66
CA GLU A 145 29.78 -10.46 -2.87
C GLU A 145 30.13 -9.24 -2.04
N GLN A 146 29.23 -8.25 -2.03
CA GLN A 146 29.40 -7.03 -1.25
C GLN A 146 28.06 -6.48 -0.81
N GLU A 147 28.01 -5.94 0.41
CA GLU A 147 26.89 -5.17 0.89
C GLU A 147 27.04 -3.71 0.44
N ILE A 148 26.02 -3.19 -0.26
CA ILE A 148 25.99 -1.83 -0.76
C ILE A 148 24.87 -1.03 -0.11
N PHE A 149 25.12 0.24 0.16
CA PHE A 149 24.12 1.19 0.60
C PHE A 149 23.30 1.66 -0.61
N MET A 150 21.98 1.39 -0.57
CA MET A 150 21.06 1.80 -1.64
C MET A 150 20.48 3.20 -1.42
N GLY A 151 20.30 3.59 -0.16
CA GLY A 151 19.72 4.87 0.19
C GLY A 151 18.98 4.84 1.52
N ASP A 152 18.53 6.02 1.95
CA ASP A 152 17.71 6.15 3.14
C ASP A 152 16.25 5.94 2.79
N PHE A 153 15.61 5.00 3.49
CA PHE A 153 14.22 4.66 3.30
C PHE A 153 13.35 5.29 4.39
N PRO A 154 12.29 6.07 4.04
CA PRO A 154 11.47 6.73 5.02
C PRO A 154 10.68 5.75 5.87
N LEU A 155 10.70 5.94 7.19
CA LEU A 155 9.96 5.14 8.15
C LEU A 155 8.61 5.77 8.46
N MET A 156 7.61 4.92 8.70
CA MET A 156 6.30 5.35 9.13
C MET A 156 6.29 5.60 10.64
N THR A 157 5.68 6.70 11.05
CA THR A 157 5.48 7.03 12.47
C THR A 157 4.31 6.23 13.07
N GLU A 158 4.17 6.26 14.39
CA GLU A 158 3.02 5.62 15.08
C GLU A 158 1.66 6.16 14.61
N SER A 159 1.61 7.41 14.14
CA SER A 159 0.40 8.05 13.61
C SER A 159 0.10 7.68 12.16
N GLY A 160 0.92 6.84 11.51
CA GLY A 160 0.72 6.45 10.11
C GLY A 160 1.17 7.49 9.10
N THR A 161 2.00 8.43 9.52
CA THR A 161 2.55 9.52 8.70
C THR A 161 4.03 9.29 8.40
N PHE A 162 4.55 10.00 7.41
CA PHE A 162 5.98 10.07 7.09
C PHE A 162 6.47 11.49 7.34
N VAL A 163 7.65 11.63 7.93
CA VAL A 163 8.30 12.93 8.08
C VAL A 163 9.38 13.05 7.01
N ILE A 164 9.16 13.92 6.04
CA ILE A 164 10.07 14.15 4.91
C ILE A 164 10.43 15.63 4.89
N ASN A 165 11.72 15.93 5.01
CA ASN A 165 12.24 17.30 5.11
C ASN A 165 11.47 18.12 6.15
N GLY A 166 11.31 17.56 7.35
CA GLY A 166 10.60 18.20 8.46
C GLY A 166 9.07 18.25 8.34
N ALA A 167 8.51 18.03 7.16
CA ALA A 167 7.07 18.06 6.92
C ALA A 167 6.43 16.68 7.10
N GLU A 168 5.34 16.64 7.86
CA GLU A 168 4.55 15.43 8.05
C GLU A 168 3.64 15.19 6.85
N ARG A 169 3.76 14.02 6.22
CA ARG A 169 3.03 13.64 5.01
C ARG A 169 2.34 12.31 5.17
N VAL A 170 1.23 12.14 4.47
CA VAL A 170 0.44 10.90 4.45
C VAL A 170 0.35 10.39 3.03
N VAL A 171 0.50 9.08 2.86
CA VAL A 171 0.25 8.43 1.57
C VAL A 171 -1.24 8.21 1.40
N VAL A 172 -1.80 8.78 0.32
CA VAL A 172 -3.22 8.66 -0.02
C VAL A 172 -3.40 7.51 -0.99
N SER A 173 -4.36 6.63 -0.70
CA SER A 173 -4.73 5.54 -1.60
C SER A 173 -5.27 6.08 -2.92
N GLN A 174 -4.77 5.54 -4.04
CA GLN A 174 -5.22 5.89 -5.37
C GLN A 174 -5.88 4.69 -6.05
N LEU A 175 -7.01 4.94 -6.72
CA LEU A 175 -7.65 3.95 -7.57
C LEU A 175 -6.98 3.98 -8.94
N VAL A 176 -6.43 2.86 -9.34
CA VAL A 176 -5.78 2.67 -10.64
C VAL A 176 -6.54 1.58 -11.39
N ARG A 177 -6.64 1.69 -12.72
CA ARG A 177 -7.21 0.63 -13.55
C ARG A 177 -6.38 -0.64 -13.39
N SER A 178 -7.05 -1.78 -13.21
CA SER A 178 -6.37 -3.08 -13.15
C SER A 178 -5.73 -3.41 -14.50
N PRO A 179 -4.62 -4.14 -14.52
CA PRO A 179 -4.10 -4.70 -15.77
C PRO A 179 -5.15 -5.58 -16.45
N GLY A 180 -5.25 -5.47 -17.77
CA GLY A 180 -6.23 -6.22 -18.54
C GLY A 180 -6.54 -5.56 -19.89
N ILE A 181 -7.56 -6.08 -20.57
CA ILE A 181 -8.02 -5.56 -21.86
C ILE A 181 -9.35 -4.85 -21.63
N TYR A 182 -9.40 -3.59 -22.05
CA TYR A 182 -10.59 -2.75 -21.98
C TYR A 182 -11.13 -2.52 -23.38
N TYR A 183 -12.41 -2.81 -23.58
CA TYR A 183 -13.07 -2.62 -24.87
C TYR A 183 -13.90 -1.35 -24.82
N GLY A 184 -13.77 -0.52 -25.85
CA GLY A 184 -14.54 0.69 -26.06
C GLY A 184 -15.29 0.64 -27.40
N LYS A 185 -16.33 1.47 -27.50
CA LYS A 185 -17.04 1.72 -28.74
C LYS A 185 -17.18 3.22 -28.90
N GLU A 186 -16.63 3.76 -29.97
CA GLU A 186 -16.73 5.16 -30.34
C GLU A 186 -17.48 5.29 -31.66
N ILE A 187 -18.11 6.42 -31.91
CA ILE A 187 -18.74 6.71 -33.19
C ILE A 187 -17.86 7.67 -33.94
N ASP A 188 -17.44 7.29 -35.14
CA ASP A 188 -16.71 8.20 -36.02
C ASP A 188 -17.64 9.32 -36.51
N LEU A 189 -17.31 10.55 -36.15
CA LEU A 189 -18.09 11.76 -36.51
C LEU A 189 -18.17 12.04 -38.00
N LYS A 190 -17.34 11.42 -38.84
CA LYS A 190 -17.35 11.62 -40.29
C LYS A 190 -18.18 10.59 -41.04
N THR A 191 -18.17 9.35 -40.54
CA THR A 191 -18.83 8.23 -41.25
C THR A 191 -20.02 7.67 -40.53
N ASP A 192 -20.33 8.14 -39.31
CA ASP A 192 -21.38 7.64 -38.40
C ASP A 192 -21.26 6.12 -38.11
N LEU A 193 -20.09 5.54 -38.38
CA LEU A 193 -19.85 4.12 -38.14
C LEU A 193 -19.29 3.88 -36.74
N PRO A 194 -19.68 2.77 -36.08
CA PRO A 194 -19.13 2.42 -34.80
C PRO A 194 -17.69 1.93 -34.94
N LEU A 195 -16.74 2.60 -34.30
CA LEU A 195 -15.38 2.18 -34.15
C LEU A 195 -15.24 1.36 -32.87
N LEU A 196 -14.67 0.16 -32.99
CA LEU A 196 -14.34 -0.67 -31.84
C LEU A 196 -12.88 -0.39 -31.46
N THR A 197 -12.70 0.03 -30.22
CA THR A 197 -11.38 0.27 -29.66
C THR A 197 -11.06 -0.74 -28.57
N SER A 198 -9.82 -1.11 -28.42
CA SER A 198 -9.38 -1.91 -27.30
C SER A 198 -8.06 -1.38 -26.75
N THR A 199 -8.01 -1.20 -25.44
CA THR A 199 -6.81 -0.75 -24.74
C THR A 199 -6.29 -1.89 -23.90
N VAL A 200 -5.07 -2.32 -24.18
CA VAL A 200 -4.37 -3.33 -23.39
C VAL A 200 -3.49 -2.63 -22.38
N ILE A 201 -3.82 -2.79 -21.10
CA ILE A 201 -3.05 -2.24 -19.99
C ILE A 201 -2.23 -3.37 -19.38
N PRO A 202 -0.89 -3.38 -19.55
CA PRO A 202 -0.03 -4.36 -18.93
C PRO A 202 0.16 -4.07 -17.45
N TYR A 203 0.60 -5.07 -16.69
CA TYR A 203 1.01 -4.87 -15.30
C TYR A 203 2.20 -3.89 -15.22
N ARG A 204 3.12 -3.95 -16.18
CA ARG A 204 4.30 -3.08 -16.29
C ARG A 204 4.62 -2.86 -17.77
N GLY A 205 4.85 -1.61 -18.16
CA GLY A 205 5.22 -1.25 -19.51
C GLY A 205 4.27 -0.24 -20.17
N ALA A 206 4.41 -0.06 -21.48
CA ALA A 206 3.60 0.86 -22.27
C ALA A 206 2.21 0.29 -22.56
N TRP A 207 1.21 1.17 -22.63
CA TRP A 207 -0.13 0.79 -23.03
C TRP A 207 -0.18 0.58 -24.54
N LEU A 208 -0.96 -0.43 -24.97
CA LEU A 208 -1.22 -0.71 -26.37
C LEU A 208 -2.68 -0.37 -26.66
N GLU A 209 -2.88 0.55 -27.58
CA GLU A 209 -4.21 0.92 -28.08
C GLU A 209 -4.42 0.36 -29.48
N LEU A 210 -5.47 -0.41 -29.66
CA LEU A 210 -5.89 -0.98 -30.90
C LEU A 210 -7.23 -0.37 -31.29
N SER A 211 -7.34 0.19 -32.50
CA SER A 211 -8.63 0.65 -33.02
C SER A 211 -8.90 -0.03 -34.36
N LEU A 212 -10.08 -0.60 -34.48
CA LEU A 212 -10.57 -1.11 -35.75
C LEU A 212 -11.17 0.07 -36.53
N ILE A 213 -10.35 0.63 -37.42
CA ILE A 213 -10.85 1.52 -38.45
C ILE A 213 -11.44 0.61 -39.53
N HIS A 214 -12.66 0.91 -39.94
CA HIS A 214 -13.32 0.16 -40.97
C HIS A 214 -12.44 0.02 -42.23
N ILE A 215 -12.08 -1.19 -42.54
CA ILE A 215 -11.45 -1.54 -43.82
C ILE A 215 -12.51 -1.58 -44.91
#